data_5311e2c1a7fe29f7ad4bd5fa8dfadfd1
#
_entry.id   5311e2c1a7fe29f7ad4bd5fa8dfadfd1
#
_cell.length_a   1.000
_cell.length_b   1.000
_cell.length_c   1.000
_cell.angle_alpha   90.00
_cell.angle_beta   90.00
_cell.angle_gamma   90.00
#
_symmetry.space_group_name_H-M   'P 1'
#
loop_
_entity.id
_entity.type
_entity.pdbx_description
1 polymer ?
#
loop_
_entity_poly.entity_id
_entity_poly.type
_entity_poly.pdbx_seq_one_letter_code
_entity_poly.pdbx_strand_id
1 'polypeptide(L)'
;FFKQKTAYEIGTGDWSSDVCSSDLADTSKDGVTAFNTAFAQDGVVFYVPKNVVVEKTIQLVNILRADVNFMVNRRVLIILEDGAQARLLICDHAMDNVNFLATQVIEVFAGENAVFDMYELEETHTSTVRISNLYVKQEANSNVLLNGMTLHNGTTRDTTEVLLAAEGAEINLCGMAIADKNQHVDNNTSIDHAVPNCTSNELFKYVLDDQSTGAFAGLVLVRPDAQHTNSQQTNRNLCATRDARMYTQPQLEIYADDVKCSHGATVGQLDENALFYMRARGIAEKEARLLLMFAFVNEVIDTIRLDALKDRLHLLVEKRFRGELNKCQGCAICK
;
A
#
# COMPACT_ATOMS: atom_id res chain seq x y z
N PHE A 1 18.01 4.94 -22.60
CA PHE A 1 18.62 3.79 -23.25
C PHE A 1 19.46 3.00 -22.26
N PHE A 2 18.89 1.98 -21.61
CA PHE A 2 19.67 0.98 -20.88
C PHE A 2 19.53 -0.36 -21.60
N LYS A 3 20.54 -0.72 -22.37
CA LYS A 3 20.78 -2.10 -22.76
C LYS A 3 21.62 -2.75 -21.67
N GLN A 4 20.96 -3.36 -20.72
CA GLN A 4 21.59 -4.44 -19.94
C GLN A 4 20.71 -5.69 -20.13
N LYS A 5 21.33 -6.77 -20.60
CA LYS A 5 20.71 -8.09 -20.64
C LYS A 5 20.52 -8.56 -19.19
N THR A 6 19.36 -8.30 -18.66
CA THR A 6 18.89 -8.82 -17.38
C THR A 6 17.74 -9.79 -17.68
N ALA A 7 17.60 -10.85 -16.90
CA ALA A 7 16.68 -11.97 -17.12
C ALA A 7 15.18 -11.61 -16.87
N TYR A 8 14.78 -10.38 -17.03
CA TYR A 8 13.41 -9.93 -16.93
C TYR A 8 13.10 -8.96 -18.08
N GLU A 9 11.93 -9.12 -18.67
CA GLU A 9 11.44 -8.20 -19.70
C GLU A 9 10.45 -7.21 -19.08
N ILE A 10 10.70 -5.92 -19.31
CA ILE A 10 9.71 -4.88 -19.10
C ILE A 10 9.17 -4.56 -20.49
N GLY A 11 7.96 -5.00 -20.76
CA GLY A 11 7.31 -4.79 -22.04
C GLY A 11 6.27 -3.68 -21.95
N THR A 12 6.29 -2.78 -22.94
CA THR A 12 5.17 -1.88 -23.24
C THR A 12 4.59 -2.33 -24.56
N GLY A 13 3.31 -2.72 -24.63
CA GLY A 13 2.74 -3.17 -25.89
C GLY A 13 1.37 -3.85 -25.75
N ASP A 14 0.73 -4.06 -26.89
CA ASP A 14 -0.55 -4.74 -27.02
C ASP A 14 -0.37 -6.25 -26.77
N TRP A 15 -0.70 -6.69 -25.55
CA TRP A 15 -0.58 -8.08 -25.13
C TRP A 15 -1.92 -8.80 -25.34
N SER A 16 -2.24 -9.10 -26.58
CA SER A 16 -3.39 -9.93 -26.96
C SER A 16 -3.04 -11.41 -26.99
N SER A 17 -2.47 -12.00 -25.96
CA SER A 17 -2.21 -13.42 -25.93
C SER A 17 -2.61 -14.06 -24.60
N ASP A 18 -2.91 -15.34 -24.66
CA ASP A 18 -3.55 -16.20 -23.66
C ASP A 18 -2.94 -16.18 -22.23
N VAL A 19 -1.86 -15.46 -21.98
CA VAL A 19 -1.25 -15.27 -20.67
C VAL A 19 -2.05 -14.28 -19.80
N CYS A 20 -2.86 -13.41 -20.41
CA CYS A 20 -3.67 -12.41 -19.73
C CYS A 20 -5.14 -12.83 -19.51
N SER A 21 -5.47 -14.09 -19.70
CA SER A 21 -6.86 -14.59 -19.57
C SER A 21 -7.34 -14.86 -18.16
N SER A 22 -6.56 -14.53 -17.13
CA SER A 22 -6.99 -14.63 -15.74
C SER A 22 -7.17 -13.24 -15.15
N ASP A 23 -8.29 -12.62 -15.44
CA ASP A 23 -8.68 -11.33 -14.90
C ASP A 23 -8.94 -11.43 -13.40
N LEU A 24 -7.95 -11.13 -12.57
CA LEU A 24 -8.17 -10.91 -11.14
C LEU A 24 -9.03 -9.65 -10.96
N ALA A 25 -8.79 -8.65 -11.78
CA ALA A 25 -9.50 -7.39 -11.81
C ALA A 25 -10.85 -7.54 -12.54
N ASP A 26 -11.85 -8.11 -11.85
CA ASP A 26 -13.20 -8.31 -12.41
C ASP A 26 -13.92 -6.97 -12.61
N THR A 27 -14.01 -6.53 -13.85
CA THR A 27 -14.67 -5.27 -14.23
C THR A 27 -16.18 -5.26 -13.96
N SER A 28 -16.80 -6.41 -13.72
CA SER A 28 -18.23 -6.49 -13.39
C SER A 28 -18.52 -6.13 -11.92
N LYS A 29 -17.52 -6.23 -11.06
CA LYS A 29 -17.66 -6.00 -9.61
C LYS A 29 -17.28 -4.59 -9.16
N ASP A 30 -16.39 -3.94 -9.89
CA ASP A 30 -15.88 -2.62 -9.50
C ASP A 30 -15.90 -1.62 -10.68
N GLY A 31 -16.60 -0.51 -10.47
CA GLY A 31 -16.78 0.52 -11.50
C GLY A 31 -15.50 1.29 -11.83
N VAL A 32 -14.56 1.43 -10.88
CA VAL A 32 -13.28 2.09 -11.13
C VAL A 32 -12.36 1.18 -11.94
N THR A 33 -12.35 -0.11 -11.64
CA THR A 33 -11.65 -1.12 -12.45
C THR A 33 -12.19 -1.15 -13.87
N ALA A 34 -13.52 -1.13 -14.05
CA ALA A 34 -14.14 -1.05 -15.38
C ALA A 34 -13.76 0.24 -16.12
N PHE A 35 -13.79 1.39 -15.42
CA PHE A 35 -13.38 2.68 -15.97
C PHE A 35 -11.90 2.68 -16.35
N ASN A 36 -11.01 2.22 -15.47
CA ASN A 36 -9.59 2.11 -15.77
C ASN A 36 -9.35 1.23 -16.99
N THR A 37 -9.99 0.06 -17.08
CA THR A 37 -9.87 -0.87 -18.20
C THR A 37 -10.34 -0.24 -19.52
N ALA A 38 -11.44 0.53 -19.50
CA ALA A 38 -11.96 1.18 -20.70
C ALA A 38 -11.07 2.31 -21.24
N PHE A 39 -10.32 2.97 -20.33
CA PHE A 39 -9.51 4.15 -20.66
C PHE A 39 -8.00 3.95 -20.46
N ALA A 40 -7.54 2.75 -20.15
CA ALA A 40 -6.11 2.46 -20.07
C ALA A 40 -5.47 2.61 -21.45
N GLN A 41 -4.46 3.49 -21.54
CA GLN A 41 -3.69 3.75 -22.76
C GLN A 41 -2.27 3.25 -22.65
N ASP A 42 -1.81 2.98 -21.42
CA ASP A 42 -0.45 2.56 -21.11
C ASP A 42 -0.43 1.63 -19.91
N GLY A 43 0.56 0.75 -19.86
CA GLY A 43 0.72 -0.20 -18.78
C GLY A 43 2.14 -0.75 -18.70
N VAL A 44 2.40 -1.40 -17.57
CA VAL A 44 3.68 -2.06 -17.31
C VAL A 44 3.42 -3.51 -16.99
N VAL A 45 4.14 -4.41 -17.67
CA VAL A 45 4.19 -5.83 -17.32
C VAL A 45 5.54 -6.13 -16.68
N PHE A 46 5.48 -6.64 -15.45
CA PHE A 46 6.64 -7.10 -14.70
C PHE A 46 6.58 -8.62 -14.57
N TYR A 47 7.40 -9.29 -15.34
CA TYR A 47 7.44 -10.75 -15.41
C TYR A 47 8.77 -11.29 -14.88
N VAL A 48 8.72 -12.20 -13.91
CA VAL A 48 9.89 -12.87 -13.32
C VAL A 48 9.76 -14.38 -13.56
N PRO A 49 10.65 -14.96 -14.38
CA PRO A 49 10.61 -16.38 -14.70
C PRO A 49 10.86 -17.28 -13.49
N LYS A 50 10.52 -18.55 -13.63
CA LYS A 50 10.67 -19.60 -12.62
C LYS A 50 12.09 -19.67 -12.04
N ASN A 51 12.16 -19.65 -10.68
CA ASN A 51 13.40 -19.70 -9.91
C ASN A 51 14.39 -18.54 -10.16
N VAL A 52 13.95 -17.46 -10.76
CA VAL A 52 14.77 -16.25 -10.94
C VAL A 52 14.68 -15.38 -9.68
N VAL A 53 15.84 -14.97 -9.18
CA VAL A 53 15.96 -14.00 -8.08
C VAL A 53 16.41 -12.66 -8.62
N VAL A 54 15.54 -11.65 -8.52
CA VAL A 54 15.86 -10.27 -8.87
C VAL A 54 16.50 -9.59 -7.66
N GLU A 55 17.83 -9.56 -7.61
CA GLU A 55 18.57 -9.06 -6.44
C GLU A 55 18.33 -7.58 -6.16
N LYS A 56 18.22 -6.77 -7.22
CA LYS A 56 18.04 -5.31 -7.09
C LYS A 56 16.57 -4.95 -7.07
N THR A 57 16.19 -4.07 -6.15
CA THR A 57 14.83 -3.49 -6.14
C THR A 57 14.60 -2.71 -7.42
N ILE A 58 13.50 -3.02 -8.11
CA ILE A 58 13.04 -2.25 -9.26
C ILE A 58 12.19 -1.09 -8.74
N GLN A 59 12.40 0.08 -9.31
CA GLN A 59 11.60 1.26 -8.97
C GLN A 59 10.82 1.74 -10.19
N LEU A 60 9.50 1.82 -10.03
CA LEU A 60 8.58 2.45 -10.97
C LEU A 60 8.22 3.84 -10.43
N VAL A 61 8.67 4.88 -11.11
CA VAL A 61 8.39 6.26 -10.69
C VAL A 61 7.37 6.90 -11.63
N ASN A 62 6.23 7.24 -11.09
CA ASN A 62 5.15 7.95 -11.78
C ASN A 62 5.24 9.43 -11.44
N ILE A 63 5.44 10.27 -12.44
CA ILE A 63 5.52 11.72 -12.27
C ILE A 63 4.32 12.36 -12.96
N LEU A 64 3.38 12.85 -12.15
CA LEU A 64 2.22 13.61 -12.64
C LEU A 64 2.68 15.05 -12.93
N ARG A 65 2.71 15.41 -14.21
CA ARG A 65 3.14 16.72 -14.66
C ARG A 65 2.28 17.21 -15.82
N ALA A 66 1.68 18.38 -15.65
CA ALA A 66 0.88 19.04 -16.68
C ALA A 66 0.70 20.53 -16.36
N ASP A 67 0.36 21.31 -17.38
CA ASP A 67 -0.06 22.71 -17.28
C ASP A 67 -1.57 22.91 -17.27
N VAL A 68 -2.32 21.83 -17.45
CA VAL A 68 -3.79 21.77 -17.42
C VAL A 68 -4.27 20.62 -16.56
N ASN A 69 -5.52 20.67 -16.10
CA ASN A 69 -6.14 19.53 -15.41
C ASN A 69 -6.19 18.33 -16.34
N PHE A 70 -5.82 17.16 -15.83
CA PHE A 70 -5.86 15.95 -16.65
C PHE A 70 -6.14 14.68 -15.85
N MET A 71 -6.40 13.61 -16.58
CA MET A 71 -6.65 12.27 -16.06
C MET A 71 -5.60 11.31 -16.61
N VAL A 72 -5.15 10.40 -15.76
CA VAL A 72 -4.27 9.29 -16.12
C VAL A 72 -4.82 7.97 -15.60
N ASN A 73 -4.83 6.96 -16.47
CA ASN A 73 -5.24 5.60 -16.11
C ASN A 73 -4.04 4.67 -16.33
N ARG A 74 -3.59 4.04 -15.27
CA ARG A 74 -2.40 3.16 -15.29
C ARG A 74 -2.82 1.72 -15.04
N ARG A 75 -2.17 0.79 -15.76
CA ARG A 75 -2.32 -0.64 -15.56
C ARG A 75 -0.97 -1.28 -15.27
N VAL A 76 -0.90 -2.13 -14.26
CA VAL A 76 0.35 -2.86 -13.92
C VAL A 76 0.00 -4.33 -13.74
N LEU A 77 0.68 -5.18 -14.49
CA LEU A 77 0.58 -6.62 -14.36
C LEU A 77 1.91 -7.17 -13.83
N ILE A 78 1.86 -7.90 -12.73
CA ILE A 78 3.03 -8.47 -12.07
C ILE A 78 2.84 -9.98 -12.02
N ILE A 79 3.76 -10.72 -12.64
CA ILE A 79 3.75 -12.17 -12.67
C ILE A 79 5.09 -12.67 -12.13
N LEU A 80 5.04 -13.39 -11.02
CA LEU A 80 6.17 -14.15 -10.49
C LEU A 80 5.86 -15.63 -10.66
N GLU A 81 6.63 -16.30 -11.48
CA GLU A 81 6.52 -17.77 -11.62
C GLU A 81 7.04 -18.48 -10.36
N ASP A 82 6.90 -19.82 -10.32
CA ASP A 82 7.28 -20.63 -9.17
C ASP A 82 8.73 -20.39 -8.75
N GLY A 83 8.95 -20.17 -7.46
CA GLY A 83 10.26 -19.92 -6.87
C GLY A 83 10.89 -18.58 -7.26
N ALA A 84 10.19 -17.72 -7.99
CA ALA A 84 10.67 -16.40 -8.36
C ALA A 84 10.71 -15.47 -7.14
N GLN A 85 11.71 -14.56 -7.11
CA GLN A 85 11.85 -13.59 -6.04
C GLN A 85 12.10 -12.18 -6.61
N ALA A 86 11.35 -11.19 -6.15
CA ALA A 86 11.53 -9.82 -6.59
C ALA A 86 11.06 -8.79 -5.55
N ARG A 87 11.54 -7.55 -5.72
CA ARG A 87 11.08 -6.37 -4.97
C ARG A 87 10.77 -5.25 -5.94
N LEU A 88 9.62 -4.61 -5.70
CA LEU A 88 9.15 -3.48 -6.51
C LEU A 88 8.81 -2.31 -5.59
N LEU A 89 9.29 -1.13 -5.93
CA LEU A 89 8.90 0.14 -5.29
C LEU A 89 8.17 0.99 -6.33
N ILE A 90 6.92 1.33 -6.07
CA ILE A 90 6.12 2.24 -6.89
C ILE A 90 6.07 3.59 -6.17
N CYS A 91 6.47 4.65 -6.85
CA CYS A 91 6.42 6.00 -6.31
C CYS A 91 5.53 6.89 -7.16
N ASP A 92 4.58 7.57 -6.53
CA ASP A 92 3.71 8.54 -7.16
C ASP A 92 4.07 9.96 -6.69
N HIS A 93 4.45 10.81 -7.64
CA HIS A 93 4.78 12.20 -7.39
C HIS A 93 3.95 13.14 -8.27
N ALA A 94 3.48 14.26 -7.71
CA ALA A 94 2.89 15.35 -8.47
C ALA A 94 3.83 16.57 -8.44
N MET A 95 4.23 17.05 -9.63
CA MET A 95 5.17 18.16 -9.77
C MET A 95 4.48 19.50 -9.93
N ASP A 96 3.30 19.51 -10.51
CA ASP A 96 2.56 20.72 -10.85
C ASP A 96 1.27 20.85 -10.03
N ASN A 97 0.87 22.08 -9.77
CA ASN A 97 -0.27 22.41 -8.92
C ASN A 97 -1.57 22.51 -9.76
N VAL A 98 -1.92 21.43 -10.44
CA VAL A 98 -3.17 21.29 -11.21
C VAL A 98 -3.99 20.12 -10.66
N ASN A 99 -5.27 20.02 -11.08
CA ASN A 99 -6.10 18.91 -10.64
C ASN A 99 -5.76 17.65 -11.47
N PHE A 100 -5.37 16.59 -10.77
CA PHE A 100 -5.13 15.28 -11.35
C PHE A 100 -6.19 14.28 -10.87
N LEU A 101 -6.74 13.50 -11.79
CA LEU A 101 -7.40 12.25 -11.49
C LEU A 101 -6.48 11.10 -11.93
N ALA A 102 -5.93 10.35 -10.99
CA ALA A 102 -5.10 9.21 -11.28
C ALA A 102 -5.84 7.93 -10.88
N THR A 103 -6.16 7.06 -11.83
CA THR A 103 -6.62 5.71 -11.53
C THR A 103 -5.53 4.70 -11.81
N GLN A 104 -5.44 3.67 -10.98
CA GLN A 104 -4.48 2.60 -11.11
C GLN A 104 -5.15 1.26 -10.84
N VAL A 105 -4.83 0.26 -11.67
CA VAL A 105 -5.16 -1.13 -11.38
C VAL A 105 -3.88 -1.94 -11.47
N ILE A 106 -3.60 -2.67 -10.40
CA ILE A 106 -2.44 -3.56 -10.28
C ILE A 106 -2.96 -4.98 -10.09
N GLU A 107 -2.42 -5.92 -10.85
CA GLU A 107 -2.69 -7.35 -10.69
C GLU A 107 -1.38 -8.07 -10.40
N VAL A 108 -1.37 -8.90 -9.34
CA VAL A 108 -0.19 -9.65 -8.89
C VAL A 108 -0.51 -11.14 -8.85
N PHE A 109 0.26 -11.91 -9.58
CA PHE A 109 0.26 -13.37 -9.55
C PHE A 109 1.56 -13.85 -8.92
N ALA A 110 1.48 -14.43 -7.72
CA ALA A 110 2.61 -15.02 -7.03
C ALA A 110 2.52 -16.56 -7.11
N GLY A 111 3.40 -17.15 -7.91
CA GLY A 111 3.49 -18.60 -8.10
C GLY A 111 3.93 -19.36 -6.85
N GLU A 112 3.99 -20.68 -6.95
CA GLU A 112 4.40 -21.55 -5.84
C GLU A 112 5.80 -21.19 -5.33
N ASN A 113 5.97 -21.06 -4.00
CA ASN A 113 7.21 -20.64 -3.35
C ASN A 113 7.79 -19.28 -3.81
N ALA A 114 6.99 -18.43 -4.46
CA ALA A 114 7.42 -17.09 -4.85
C ALA A 114 7.53 -16.16 -3.63
N VAL A 115 8.51 -15.25 -3.67
CA VAL A 115 8.71 -14.22 -2.65
C VAL A 115 8.64 -12.83 -3.29
N PHE A 116 7.69 -12.02 -2.85
CA PHE A 116 7.49 -10.70 -3.43
C PHE A 116 7.27 -9.61 -2.38
N ASP A 117 8.08 -8.57 -2.43
CA ASP A 117 7.87 -7.36 -1.64
C ASP A 117 7.47 -6.21 -2.57
N MET A 118 6.31 -5.63 -2.34
CA MET A 118 5.86 -4.43 -3.05
C MET A 118 5.65 -3.28 -2.05
N TYR A 119 6.23 -2.15 -2.41
CA TYR A 119 6.13 -0.90 -1.66
C TYR A 119 5.48 0.16 -2.55
N GLU A 120 4.48 0.86 -2.04
CA GLU A 120 3.87 2.01 -2.70
C GLU A 120 4.11 3.26 -1.86
N LEU A 121 4.64 4.32 -2.47
CA LEU A 121 4.88 5.61 -1.83
C LEU A 121 4.13 6.71 -2.57
N GLU A 122 3.18 7.34 -1.90
CA GLU A 122 2.42 8.46 -2.43
C GLU A 122 2.92 9.79 -1.83
N GLU A 123 3.47 10.64 -2.69
CA GLU A 123 3.84 12.02 -2.43
C GLU A 123 3.22 12.90 -3.52
N THR A 124 1.90 12.93 -3.61
CA THR A 124 1.18 13.71 -4.62
C THR A 124 0.83 15.11 -4.11
N HIS A 125 -0.15 15.77 -4.69
CA HIS A 125 -0.55 17.12 -4.32
C HIS A 125 -1.98 17.15 -3.74
N THR A 126 -2.32 18.18 -2.97
CA THR A 126 -3.66 18.35 -2.39
C THR A 126 -4.80 18.45 -3.42
N SER A 127 -4.48 18.73 -4.68
CA SER A 127 -5.43 18.72 -5.80
C SER A 127 -5.52 17.39 -6.54
N THR A 128 -4.81 16.35 -6.07
CA THR A 128 -4.81 15.02 -6.68
C THR A 128 -5.94 14.18 -6.10
N VAL A 129 -6.70 13.53 -6.97
CA VAL A 129 -7.57 12.40 -6.62
C VAL A 129 -6.92 11.14 -7.16
N ARG A 130 -6.49 10.24 -6.28
CA ARG A 130 -5.89 8.94 -6.63
C ARG A 130 -6.82 7.83 -6.20
N ILE A 131 -7.11 6.91 -7.11
CA ILE A 131 -7.88 5.70 -6.83
C ILE A 131 -7.08 4.50 -7.35
N SER A 132 -6.70 3.60 -6.46
CA SER A 132 -5.90 2.42 -6.77
C SER A 132 -6.61 1.15 -6.36
N ASN A 133 -6.70 0.20 -7.29
CA ASN A 133 -7.20 -1.15 -7.02
C ASN A 133 -6.06 -2.14 -7.22
N LEU A 134 -5.76 -2.91 -6.20
CA LEU A 134 -4.73 -3.94 -6.18
C LEU A 134 -5.37 -5.31 -5.96
N TYR A 135 -5.13 -6.21 -6.90
CA TYR A 135 -5.60 -7.58 -6.86
C TYR A 135 -4.41 -8.53 -6.77
N VAL A 136 -4.43 -9.45 -5.82
CA VAL A 136 -3.33 -10.38 -5.57
C VAL A 136 -3.86 -11.81 -5.49
N LYS A 137 -3.23 -12.71 -6.24
CA LYS A 137 -3.45 -14.15 -6.13
C LYS A 137 -2.15 -14.84 -5.73
N GLN A 138 -2.23 -15.64 -4.67
CA GLN A 138 -1.09 -16.36 -4.12
C GLN A 138 -1.27 -17.87 -4.23
N GLU A 139 -0.26 -18.52 -4.82
CA GLU A 139 -0.16 -19.98 -4.89
C GLU A 139 0.61 -20.53 -3.67
N ALA A 140 0.83 -21.87 -3.64
CA ALA A 140 1.33 -22.56 -2.47
C ALA A 140 2.67 -22.02 -1.95
N ASN A 141 2.78 -21.89 -0.62
CA ASN A 141 3.99 -21.47 0.10
C ASN A 141 4.57 -20.11 -0.39
N SER A 142 3.81 -19.32 -1.11
CA SER A 142 4.23 -17.98 -1.51
C SER A 142 4.25 -17.02 -0.31
N ASN A 143 5.21 -16.08 -0.30
CA ASN A 143 5.35 -15.08 0.75
C ASN A 143 5.31 -13.69 0.11
N VAL A 144 4.27 -12.93 0.40
CA VAL A 144 4.06 -11.60 -0.16
C VAL A 144 4.01 -10.56 0.96
N LEU A 145 4.75 -9.46 0.77
CA LEU A 145 4.67 -8.25 1.59
C LEU A 145 4.18 -7.10 0.71
N LEU A 146 3.08 -6.50 1.10
CA LEU A 146 2.56 -5.25 0.53
C LEU A 146 2.62 -4.16 1.58
N ASN A 147 3.18 -3.00 1.26
CA ASN A 147 3.23 -1.88 2.19
C ASN A 147 2.97 -0.56 1.45
N GLY A 148 1.82 0.05 1.75
CA GLY A 148 1.37 1.31 1.19
C GLY A 148 1.62 2.50 2.13
N MET A 149 2.22 3.57 1.62
CA MET A 149 2.59 4.74 2.42
C MET A 149 2.09 6.01 1.77
N THR A 150 1.05 6.62 2.33
CA THR A 150 0.52 7.92 1.91
C THR A 150 1.09 9.01 2.81
N LEU A 151 2.08 9.75 2.29
CA LEU A 151 2.74 10.83 3.02
C LEU A 151 2.19 12.21 2.68
N HIS A 152 1.76 12.42 1.44
CA HIS A 152 1.13 13.65 1.00
C HIS A 152 0.19 13.36 -0.18
N ASN A 153 -1.05 13.84 -0.08
CA ASN A 153 -2.11 13.57 -1.06
C ASN A 153 -3.16 14.69 -1.08
N GLY A 154 -4.17 14.52 -1.89
CA GLY A 154 -5.45 15.23 -1.79
C GLY A 154 -6.53 14.28 -1.30
N THR A 155 -7.09 13.48 -2.19
CA THR A 155 -8.01 12.38 -1.88
C THR A 155 -7.44 11.09 -2.43
N THR A 156 -7.24 10.12 -1.57
CA THR A 156 -6.72 8.79 -1.93
C THR A 156 -7.71 7.73 -1.50
N ARG A 157 -8.02 6.81 -2.42
CA ARG A 157 -8.75 5.57 -2.12
C ARG A 157 -7.97 4.38 -2.68
N ASP A 158 -7.59 3.48 -1.79
CA ASP A 158 -6.90 2.23 -2.13
C ASP A 158 -7.79 1.04 -1.77
N THR A 159 -8.04 0.18 -2.75
CA THR A 159 -8.75 -1.10 -2.56
C THR A 159 -7.76 -2.22 -2.81
N THR A 160 -7.62 -3.13 -1.86
CA THR A 160 -6.71 -4.29 -1.98
C THR A 160 -7.50 -5.58 -1.75
N GLU A 161 -7.50 -6.45 -2.74
CA GLU A 161 -8.10 -7.77 -2.66
C GLU A 161 -7.02 -8.85 -2.79
N VAL A 162 -6.94 -9.74 -1.81
CA VAL A 162 -5.95 -10.83 -1.75
C VAL A 162 -6.68 -12.17 -1.69
N LEU A 163 -6.35 -13.07 -2.62
CA LEU A 163 -6.80 -14.45 -2.64
C LEU A 163 -5.64 -15.37 -2.29
N LEU A 164 -5.71 -16.05 -1.16
CA LEU A 164 -4.80 -17.14 -0.78
C LEU A 164 -5.37 -18.43 -1.36
N ALA A 165 -4.90 -18.77 -2.58
CA ALA A 165 -5.51 -19.80 -3.43
C ALA A 165 -4.96 -21.21 -3.18
N ALA A 166 -3.80 -21.32 -2.52
CA ALA A 166 -3.17 -22.61 -2.23
C ALA A 166 -2.49 -22.61 -0.84
N GLU A 167 -2.26 -23.81 -0.29
CA GLU A 167 -1.81 -23.99 1.09
C GLU A 167 -0.43 -23.37 1.38
N GLY A 168 -0.23 -22.92 2.60
CA GLY A 168 1.02 -22.32 3.08
C GLY A 168 1.28 -20.91 2.57
N ALA A 169 0.35 -20.28 1.88
CA ALA A 169 0.51 -18.92 1.44
C ALA A 169 0.50 -17.94 2.63
N GLU A 170 1.42 -16.98 2.60
CA GLU A 170 1.58 -15.95 3.63
C GLU A 170 1.48 -14.55 3.02
N ILE A 171 0.64 -13.70 3.60
CA ILE A 171 0.53 -12.28 3.25
C ILE A 171 0.79 -11.39 4.45
N ASN A 172 1.64 -10.38 4.26
CA ASN A 172 1.76 -9.25 5.16
C ASN A 172 1.27 -7.99 4.43
N LEU A 173 0.14 -7.46 4.82
CA LEU A 173 -0.48 -6.28 4.24
C LEU A 173 -0.37 -5.12 5.23
N CYS A 174 0.49 -4.16 4.92
CA CYS A 174 0.78 -3.04 5.78
C CYS A 174 0.47 -1.71 5.11
N GLY A 175 0.09 -0.73 5.90
CA GLY A 175 -0.14 0.61 5.39
C GLY A 175 -0.01 1.69 6.44
N MET A 176 0.46 2.87 6.02
CA MET A 176 0.41 4.07 6.86
C MET A 176 -0.07 5.28 6.08
N ALA A 177 -0.81 6.16 6.75
CA ALA A 177 -1.25 7.43 6.20
C ALA A 177 -0.97 8.57 7.17
N ILE A 178 -0.41 9.66 6.65
CA ILE A 178 -0.22 10.91 7.39
C ILE A 178 -0.98 12.00 6.64
N ALA A 179 -2.08 12.46 7.21
CA ALA A 179 -2.96 13.45 6.58
C ALA A 179 -3.18 14.66 7.48
N ASP A 180 -3.24 15.85 6.87
CA ASP A 180 -3.54 17.11 7.50
C ASP A 180 -4.53 17.93 6.65
N LYS A 181 -4.87 19.14 7.08
CA LYS A 181 -5.81 20.02 6.36
C LYS A 181 -7.14 19.32 6.07
N ASN A 182 -7.53 19.25 4.80
CA ASN A 182 -8.75 18.59 4.33
C ASN A 182 -8.44 17.30 3.54
N GLN A 183 -7.26 16.72 3.73
CA GLN A 183 -6.87 15.49 3.03
C GLN A 183 -7.76 14.32 3.45
N HIS A 184 -7.97 13.41 2.50
CA HIS A 184 -8.76 12.21 2.71
C HIS A 184 -7.97 10.97 2.29
N VAL A 185 -7.91 9.95 3.16
CA VAL A 185 -7.29 8.66 2.86
C VAL A 185 -8.24 7.54 3.26
N ASP A 186 -8.61 6.71 2.29
CA ASP A 186 -9.52 5.58 2.44
C ASP A 186 -8.82 4.29 1.98
N ASN A 187 -8.62 3.33 2.88
CA ASN A 187 -8.13 2.00 2.55
C ASN A 187 -9.23 0.97 2.77
N ASN A 188 -9.50 0.18 1.74
CA ASN A 188 -10.43 -0.93 1.78
C ASN A 188 -9.68 -2.22 1.45
N THR A 189 -9.68 -3.18 2.34
CA THR A 189 -8.94 -4.44 2.19
C THR A 189 -9.86 -5.64 2.28
N SER A 190 -9.56 -6.68 1.50
CA SER A 190 -10.22 -7.97 1.59
C SER A 190 -9.19 -9.08 1.44
N ILE A 191 -9.08 -9.95 2.44
CA ILE A 191 -8.20 -11.11 2.43
C ILE A 191 -9.06 -12.36 2.50
N ASP A 192 -9.03 -13.15 1.42
CA ASP A 192 -9.82 -14.40 1.28
C ASP A 192 -8.91 -15.62 1.50
N HIS A 193 -9.08 -16.28 2.62
CA HIS A 193 -8.48 -17.57 2.93
C HIS A 193 -9.34 -18.66 2.32
N ALA A 194 -8.97 -19.10 1.11
CA ALA A 194 -9.76 -20.07 0.36
C ALA A 194 -9.42 -21.52 0.71
N VAL A 195 -8.23 -21.78 1.29
CA VAL A 195 -7.66 -23.12 1.55
C VAL A 195 -6.98 -23.17 2.93
N PRO A 196 -6.66 -24.38 3.46
CA PRO A 196 -6.06 -24.52 4.77
C PRO A 196 -4.62 -23.98 4.88
N ASN A 197 -4.14 -23.84 6.13
CA ASN A 197 -2.74 -23.57 6.48
C ASN A 197 -2.20 -22.23 5.98
N CYS A 198 -3.03 -21.24 5.72
CA CYS A 198 -2.60 -19.91 5.28
C CYS A 198 -2.48 -18.92 6.44
N THR A 199 -1.58 -17.95 6.28
CA THR A 199 -1.34 -16.90 7.28
C THR A 199 -1.51 -15.51 6.67
N SER A 200 -2.22 -14.62 7.40
CA SER A 200 -2.30 -13.22 7.04
C SER A 200 -2.05 -12.30 8.24
N ASN A 201 -1.25 -11.26 8.02
CA ASN A 201 -1.05 -10.18 8.98
C ASN A 201 -1.38 -8.85 8.30
N GLU A 202 -2.27 -8.09 8.92
CA GLU A 202 -2.66 -6.79 8.43
C GLU A 202 -2.39 -5.72 9.49
N LEU A 203 -1.63 -4.67 9.10
CA LEU A 203 -1.26 -3.57 9.97
C LEU A 203 -1.44 -2.23 9.27
N PHE A 204 -2.46 -1.47 9.68
CA PHE A 204 -2.69 -0.11 9.19
C PHE A 204 -2.62 0.92 10.32
N LYS A 205 -1.88 2.02 10.07
CA LYS A 205 -1.76 3.13 11.02
C LYS A 205 -1.98 4.48 10.35
N TYR A 206 -2.82 5.30 10.99
CA TYR A 206 -3.12 6.64 10.52
C TYR A 206 -2.71 7.69 11.56
N VAL A 207 -2.07 8.76 11.11
CA VAL A 207 -1.91 10.00 11.86
C VAL A 207 -2.69 11.08 11.13
N LEU A 208 -3.75 11.57 11.78
CA LEU A 208 -4.68 12.53 11.22
C LEU A 208 -4.62 13.83 12.02
N ASP A 209 -4.42 14.94 11.32
CA ASP A 209 -4.36 16.27 11.93
C ASP A 209 -5.35 17.23 11.24
N ASP A 210 -5.53 18.42 11.78
CA ASP A 210 -6.46 19.45 11.31
C ASP A 210 -7.88 18.91 11.11
N GLN A 211 -8.41 18.98 9.88
CA GLN A 211 -9.74 18.51 9.46
C GLN A 211 -9.66 17.30 8.52
N SER A 212 -8.52 16.61 8.53
CA SER A 212 -8.32 15.44 7.67
C SER A 212 -9.25 14.29 8.05
N THR A 213 -9.52 13.43 7.07
CA THR A 213 -10.37 12.26 7.24
C THR A 213 -9.65 11.00 6.82
N GLY A 214 -9.61 10.02 7.71
CA GLY A 214 -9.18 8.66 7.42
C GLY A 214 -10.39 7.72 7.39
N ALA A 215 -10.34 6.72 6.53
CA ALA A 215 -11.26 5.60 6.52
C ALA A 215 -10.48 4.29 6.35
N PHE A 216 -10.91 3.26 7.06
CA PHE A 216 -10.39 1.91 6.93
C PHE A 216 -11.55 0.93 7.01
N ALA A 217 -11.69 0.09 5.98
CA ALA A 217 -12.58 -1.06 6.01
C ALA A 217 -11.77 -2.30 5.63
N GLY A 218 -11.74 -3.30 6.50
CA GLY A 218 -10.96 -4.50 6.27
C GLY A 218 -11.78 -5.76 6.52
N LEU A 219 -11.90 -6.62 5.51
CA LEU A 219 -12.55 -7.92 5.60
C LEU A 219 -11.51 -9.04 5.58
N VAL A 220 -11.58 -9.93 6.54
CA VAL A 220 -10.91 -11.24 6.47
C VAL A 220 -11.99 -12.29 6.34
N LEU A 221 -12.02 -12.98 5.19
CA LEU A 221 -12.92 -14.08 4.89
C LEU A 221 -12.15 -15.40 5.05
N VAL A 222 -12.67 -16.30 5.90
CA VAL A 222 -12.11 -17.65 6.08
C VAL A 222 -13.19 -18.64 5.63
N ARG A 223 -12.93 -19.30 4.49
CA ARG A 223 -13.89 -20.24 3.89
C ARG A 223 -14.03 -21.52 4.72
N PRO A 224 -15.10 -22.31 4.54
CA PRO A 224 -15.37 -23.50 5.38
C PRO A 224 -14.20 -24.49 5.47
N ASP A 225 -13.50 -24.72 4.35
CA ASP A 225 -12.38 -25.67 4.28
C ASP A 225 -11.03 -25.06 4.66
N ALA A 226 -10.95 -23.77 4.93
CA ALA A 226 -9.71 -23.05 5.26
C ALA A 226 -9.29 -23.26 6.73
N GLN A 227 -9.14 -24.54 7.12
CA GLN A 227 -8.73 -24.91 8.48
C GLN A 227 -7.27 -24.49 8.76
N HIS A 228 -6.92 -24.34 10.03
CA HIS A 228 -5.60 -23.91 10.49
C HIS A 228 -5.18 -22.53 9.97
N THR A 229 -6.12 -21.71 9.55
CA THR A 229 -5.86 -20.30 9.23
C THR A 229 -5.36 -19.55 10.46
N ASN A 230 -4.31 -18.74 10.27
CA ASN A 230 -3.83 -17.80 11.26
C ASN A 230 -3.91 -16.38 10.70
N SER A 231 -4.82 -15.55 11.22
CA SER A 231 -5.06 -14.21 10.71
C SER A 231 -5.07 -13.17 11.84
N GLN A 232 -4.32 -12.11 11.64
CA GLN A 232 -4.34 -10.95 12.53
C GLN A 232 -4.56 -9.66 11.74
N GLN A 233 -5.61 -8.91 12.09
CA GLN A 233 -5.88 -7.60 11.50
C GLN A 233 -5.77 -6.53 12.58
N THR A 234 -4.92 -5.53 12.35
CA THR A 234 -4.68 -4.43 13.31
C THR A 234 -4.81 -3.09 12.60
N ASN A 235 -5.74 -2.26 13.07
CA ASN A 235 -5.87 -0.87 12.64
C ASN A 235 -5.75 0.07 13.84
N ARG A 236 -4.72 0.89 13.88
CA ARG A 236 -4.49 1.87 14.96
C ARG A 236 -4.42 3.27 14.39
N ASN A 237 -5.17 4.18 15.00
CA ASN A 237 -5.38 5.51 14.45
C ASN A 237 -5.17 6.56 15.53
N LEU A 238 -4.39 7.59 15.19
CA LEU A 238 -4.06 8.72 16.02
C LEU A 238 -4.68 9.99 15.42
N CYS A 239 -5.68 10.57 16.10
CA CYS A 239 -6.22 11.88 15.77
C CYS A 239 -5.47 12.93 16.60
N ALA A 240 -4.59 13.71 15.95
CA ALA A 240 -3.76 14.70 16.63
C ALA A 240 -4.55 15.95 17.03
N THR A 241 -5.67 16.23 16.36
CA THR A 241 -6.62 17.31 16.64
C THR A 241 -8.03 16.77 16.83
N ARG A 242 -8.94 17.61 17.37
CA ARG A 242 -10.34 17.24 17.62
C ARG A 242 -11.21 17.21 16.37
N ASP A 243 -10.79 17.93 15.33
CA ASP A 243 -11.56 18.05 14.06
C ASP A 243 -11.17 16.94 13.08
N ALA A 244 -10.03 16.26 13.29
CA ALA A 244 -9.64 15.09 12.55
C ALA A 244 -10.63 13.93 12.79
N ARG A 245 -10.95 13.18 11.73
CA ARG A 245 -11.96 12.12 11.75
C ARG A 245 -11.40 10.80 11.26
N MET A 246 -11.71 9.73 11.97
CA MET A 246 -11.38 8.37 11.55
C MET A 246 -12.62 7.48 11.58
N TYR A 247 -12.88 6.82 10.46
CA TYR A 247 -13.88 5.77 10.32
C TYR A 247 -13.16 4.44 10.17
N THR A 248 -13.41 3.50 11.07
CA THR A 248 -12.75 2.18 11.02
C THR A 248 -13.76 1.07 11.18
N GLN A 249 -13.70 0.10 10.28
CA GLN A 249 -14.62 -1.03 10.21
C GLN A 249 -13.86 -2.33 9.90
N PRO A 250 -13.16 -2.93 10.88
CA PRO A 250 -12.61 -4.26 10.68
C PRO A 250 -13.72 -5.32 10.75
N GLN A 251 -13.66 -6.32 9.88
CA GLN A 251 -14.65 -7.40 9.77
C GLN A 251 -13.97 -8.76 9.68
N LEU A 252 -14.56 -9.76 10.35
CA LEU A 252 -14.18 -11.17 10.23
C LEU A 252 -15.39 -11.98 9.83
N GLU A 253 -15.27 -12.73 8.74
CA GLU A 253 -16.25 -13.73 8.32
C GLU A 253 -15.58 -15.11 8.35
N ILE A 254 -15.86 -15.89 9.39
CA ILE A 254 -15.15 -17.14 9.66
C ILE A 254 -16.16 -18.30 9.55
N TYR A 255 -15.90 -19.18 8.61
CA TYR A 255 -16.72 -20.37 8.36
C TYR A 255 -15.99 -21.69 8.63
N ALA A 256 -14.73 -21.67 9.07
CA ALA A 256 -13.93 -22.82 9.50
C ALA A 256 -13.85 -22.90 11.03
N ASP A 257 -13.68 -24.11 11.58
CA ASP A 257 -13.77 -24.36 13.03
C ASP A 257 -12.41 -24.25 13.74
N ASP A 258 -11.32 -24.75 13.12
CA ASP A 258 -9.97 -24.76 13.72
C ASP A 258 -9.10 -23.65 13.14
N VAL A 259 -9.27 -22.45 13.66
CA VAL A 259 -8.55 -21.25 13.19
C VAL A 259 -8.12 -20.34 14.34
N LYS A 260 -7.13 -19.49 14.09
CA LYS A 260 -6.69 -18.42 14.99
C LYS A 260 -6.84 -17.09 14.28
N CYS A 261 -7.99 -16.45 14.46
CA CYS A 261 -8.27 -15.17 13.82
C CYS A 261 -8.58 -14.10 14.85
N SER A 262 -8.01 -12.93 14.67
CA SER A 262 -8.26 -11.77 15.52
C SER A 262 -8.26 -10.48 14.73
N HIS A 263 -9.08 -9.53 15.15
CA HIS A 263 -9.01 -8.17 14.67
C HIS A 263 -9.03 -7.16 15.82
N GLY A 264 -8.46 -5.99 15.59
CA GLY A 264 -8.51 -4.90 16.55
C GLY A 264 -8.42 -3.54 15.85
N ALA A 265 -9.31 -2.63 16.24
CA ALA A 265 -9.24 -1.24 15.81
C ALA A 265 -9.24 -0.31 17.00
N THR A 266 -8.42 0.75 16.92
CA THR A 266 -8.38 1.80 17.93
C THR A 266 -8.36 3.17 17.26
N VAL A 267 -9.09 4.13 17.84
CA VAL A 267 -8.99 5.53 17.50
C VAL A 267 -8.68 6.28 18.80
N GLY A 268 -7.54 6.93 18.85
CA GLY A 268 -7.05 7.61 20.04
C GLY A 268 -6.47 8.99 19.74
N GLN A 269 -6.09 9.66 20.80
CA GLN A 269 -5.32 10.91 20.77
C GLN A 269 -3.90 10.64 21.27
N LEU A 270 -3.03 11.65 21.18
CA LEU A 270 -1.69 11.56 21.75
C LEU A 270 -1.78 11.28 23.25
N ASP A 271 -0.90 10.40 23.75
CA ASP A 271 -0.80 10.10 25.17
C ASP A 271 -0.34 11.34 25.94
N GLU A 272 -1.26 11.94 26.68
CA GLU A 272 -1.00 13.13 27.48
C GLU A 272 0.01 12.87 28.61
N ASN A 273 0.09 11.66 29.14
CA ASN A 273 1.09 11.31 30.14
C ASN A 273 2.49 11.24 29.55
N ALA A 274 2.63 10.64 28.38
CA ALA A 274 3.87 10.61 27.64
C ALA A 274 4.30 12.04 27.24
N LEU A 275 3.37 12.85 26.76
CA LEU A 275 3.60 14.24 26.41
C LEU A 275 4.06 15.05 27.63
N PHE A 276 3.36 14.92 28.78
CA PHE A 276 3.73 15.57 30.04
C PHE A 276 5.13 15.14 30.50
N TYR A 277 5.43 13.85 30.46
CA TYR A 277 6.74 13.32 30.84
C TYR A 277 7.88 13.91 30.01
N MET A 278 7.70 13.99 28.68
CA MET A 278 8.70 14.56 27.76
C MET A 278 8.90 16.05 28.05
N ARG A 279 7.82 16.80 28.26
CA ARG A 279 7.87 18.23 28.61
C ARG A 279 8.57 18.48 29.95
N ALA A 280 8.31 17.63 30.95
CA ALA A 280 8.97 17.69 32.25
C ALA A 280 10.51 17.45 32.15
N ARG A 281 10.96 16.83 31.06
CA ARG A 281 12.39 16.65 30.73
C ARG A 281 12.97 17.77 29.87
N GLY A 282 12.21 18.84 29.63
CA GLY A 282 12.68 20.01 28.87
C GLY A 282 12.49 19.93 27.37
N ILE A 283 11.78 18.91 26.84
CA ILE A 283 11.46 18.81 25.43
C ILE A 283 10.27 19.76 25.15
N ALA A 284 10.43 20.64 24.17
CA ALA A 284 9.35 21.54 23.76
C ALA A 284 8.11 20.73 23.33
N GLU A 285 6.91 21.23 23.63
CA GLU A 285 5.66 20.51 23.35
C GLU A 285 5.53 20.11 21.87
N LYS A 286 5.85 21.02 20.95
CA LYS A 286 5.82 20.73 19.50
C LYS A 286 6.72 19.55 19.14
N GLU A 287 7.93 19.50 19.70
CA GLU A 287 8.88 18.42 19.43
C GLU A 287 8.44 17.11 20.09
N ALA A 288 7.90 17.17 21.29
CA ALA A 288 7.36 15.99 21.99
C ALA A 288 6.21 15.35 21.21
N ARG A 289 5.27 16.16 20.72
CA ARG A 289 4.17 15.67 19.85
C ARG A 289 4.70 14.99 18.59
N LEU A 290 5.66 15.62 17.92
CA LEU A 290 6.29 15.09 16.70
C LEU A 290 6.96 13.74 16.97
N LEU A 291 7.72 13.62 18.04
CA LEU A 291 8.40 12.36 18.43
C LEU A 291 7.40 11.23 18.73
N LEU A 292 6.27 11.54 19.39
CA LEU A 292 5.22 10.56 19.67
C LEU A 292 4.51 10.10 18.38
N MET A 293 4.20 11.02 17.47
CA MET A 293 3.62 10.67 16.17
C MET A 293 4.58 9.84 15.32
N PHE A 294 5.86 10.19 15.32
CA PHE A 294 6.90 9.43 14.62
C PHE A 294 7.00 7.99 15.17
N ALA A 295 7.12 7.85 16.49
CA ALA A 295 7.17 6.54 17.14
C ALA A 295 5.93 5.69 16.84
N PHE A 296 4.76 6.33 16.69
CA PHE A 296 3.52 5.65 16.38
C PHE A 296 3.54 5.00 14.99
N VAL A 297 4.03 5.69 13.95
CA VAL A 297 4.08 5.14 12.58
C VAL A 297 5.26 4.23 12.34
N ASN A 298 6.30 4.30 13.18
CA ASN A 298 7.54 3.55 12.99
C ASN A 298 7.32 2.03 12.91
N GLU A 299 6.32 1.48 13.60
CA GLU A 299 5.98 0.06 13.54
C GLU A 299 5.66 -0.42 12.10
N VAL A 300 5.04 0.43 11.27
CA VAL A 300 4.80 0.11 9.85
C VAL A 300 6.09 0.22 9.05
N ILE A 301 6.92 1.21 9.31
CA ILE A 301 8.22 1.36 8.65
C ILE A 301 9.12 0.14 8.94
N ASP A 302 9.06 -0.39 10.17
CA ASP A 302 9.86 -1.54 10.58
C ASP A 302 9.49 -2.84 9.84
N THR A 303 8.28 -2.95 9.26
CA THR A 303 7.88 -4.11 8.44
C THR A 303 8.59 -4.15 7.08
N ILE A 304 9.14 -3.05 6.62
CA ILE A 304 9.84 -2.94 5.34
C ILE A 304 11.14 -3.76 5.39
N ARG A 305 11.39 -4.58 4.37
CA ARG A 305 12.57 -5.45 4.30
C ARG A 305 13.75 -4.83 3.53
N LEU A 306 13.65 -3.53 3.17
CA LEU A 306 14.64 -2.78 2.40
C LEU A 306 15.18 -1.62 3.25
N ASP A 307 16.40 -1.75 3.81
CA ASP A 307 16.98 -0.78 4.75
C ASP A 307 17.10 0.63 4.15
N ALA A 308 17.54 0.74 2.89
CA ALA A 308 17.63 2.04 2.22
C ALA A 308 16.27 2.76 2.11
N LEU A 309 15.17 2.00 1.98
CA LEU A 309 13.83 2.57 1.99
C LEU A 309 13.39 2.97 3.40
N LYS A 310 13.72 2.17 4.43
CA LYS A 310 13.45 2.56 5.83
C LYS A 310 14.11 3.88 6.18
N ASP A 311 15.41 4.01 5.90
CA ASP A 311 16.17 5.24 6.17
C ASP A 311 15.57 6.45 5.45
N ARG A 312 15.17 6.24 4.19
CA ARG A 312 14.51 7.28 3.40
C ARG A 312 13.16 7.67 3.98
N LEU A 313 12.36 6.71 4.41
CA LEU A 313 11.04 6.97 5.00
C LEU A 313 11.13 7.67 6.35
N HIS A 314 12.09 7.31 7.20
CA HIS A 314 12.33 8.03 8.44
C HIS A 314 12.54 9.52 8.19
N LEU A 315 13.37 9.87 7.19
CA LEU A 315 13.61 11.25 6.81
C LEU A 315 12.35 11.93 6.22
N LEU A 316 11.60 11.23 5.37
CA LEU A 316 10.39 11.77 4.75
C LEU A 316 9.28 12.01 5.77
N VAL A 317 9.06 11.06 6.68
CA VAL A 317 8.07 11.18 7.75
C VAL A 317 8.45 12.31 8.72
N GLU A 318 9.72 12.45 9.07
CA GLU A 318 10.17 13.58 9.88
C GLU A 318 9.88 14.91 9.20
N LYS A 319 10.25 15.05 7.92
CA LYS A 319 9.95 16.25 7.13
C LYS A 319 8.46 16.51 7.01
N ARG A 320 7.66 15.46 6.86
CA ARG A 320 6.20 15.57 6.78
C ARG A 320 5.63 16.16 8.07
N PHE A 321 6.00 15.64 9.23
CA PHE A 321 5.55 16.14 10.52
C PHE A 321 6.08 17.55 10.86
N ARG A 322 7.23 17.93 10.31
CA ARG A 322 7.75 19.31 10.46
C ARG A 322 7.08 20.31 9.50
N GLY A 323 6.27 19.83 8.56
CA GLY A 323 5.65 20.67 7.51
C GLY A 323 6.63 21.07 6.40
N GLU A 324 7.74 20.34 6.26
CA GLU A 324 8.81 20.61 5.31
C GLU A 324 8.68 19.81 4.00
N LEU A 325 7.67 18.93 3.91
CA LEU A 325 7.42 18.09 2.74
C LEU A 325 6.58 18.86 1.69
N ASN A 326 7.13 19.97 1.20
CA ASN A 326 6.38 20.84 0.27
C ASN A 326 6.70 20.60 -1.21
N LYS A 327 7.72 19.81 -1.55
CA LYS A 327 8.10 19.41 -2.92
C LYS A 327 9.03 18.22 -2.83
N CYS A 328 8.98 17.31 -3.79
CA CYS A 328 9.96 16.25 -3.96
C CYS A 328 11.37 16.84 -4.14
N GLN A 329 12.04 17.15 -3.04
CA GLN A 329 13.41 17.63 -3.04
C GLN A 329 14.34 16.48 -2.67
N GLY A 330 14.99 15.90 -3.67
CA GLY A 330 16.09 14.97 -3.41
C GLY A 330 15.95 13.54 -3.91
N CYS A 331 14.94 13.23 -4.71
CA CYS A 331 15.02 12.06 -5.59
C CYS A 331 16.12 12.34 -6.63
N ALA A 332 17.15 11.49 -6.73
CA ALA A 332 18.23 11.66 -7.72
C ALA A 332 17.72 11.64 -9.17
N ILE A 333 16.45 11.24 -9.38
CA ILE A 333 15.76 11.12 -10.66
C ILE A 333 15.04 12.44 -11.04
N CYS A 334 14.74 13.30 -10.06
CA CYS A 334 14.07 14.60 -10.29
C CYS A 334 15.05 15.79 -10.48
N LYS A 335 16.36 15.53 -10.58
CA LYS A 335 17.37 16.56 -10.89
C LYS A 335 17.69 16.60 -12.36
#